data_a0d597c9f918274d6e26caa3a2704f9d
#
_entry.id   a0d597c9f918274d6e26caa3a2704f9d
#
_cell.length_a   1.000
_cell.length_b   1.000
_cell.length_c   1.000
_cell.angle_alpha   90.00
_cell.angle_beta   90.00
_cell.angle_gamma   90.00
#
_symmetry.space_group_name_H-M   'P 1'
#
loop_
_entity.id
_entity.type
_entity.pdbx_description
1 polymer ?
#
loop_
_entity_poly.entity_id
_entity_poly.type
_entity_poly.pdbx_seq_one_letter_code
_entity_poly.pdbx_strand_id
1 'polypeptide(L)'
;ESGARRLSDLVNKGEVFDQIYTNPQVLACIYHVIGREFKLSSLNARDALPGEGLQGLHADWGKDYDGRFHVCNSIWLLDDFSHDNGCTRIVPGSQKKRLPGNVLDDPMKKHPNEKYVIAPAGSVAVFNSHTWHGGTKNTSTNLTRRAIHCYYTARDNQQQLNQREYLRHETFKRLSPAARYILNVDIN
;
A
#
# COMPACT_ATOMS: atom_id res chain seq x y z
N GLU A 1 -0.66 -3.90 15.42
CA GLU A 1 0.75 -3.57 15.21
C GLU A 1 1.16 -2.47 16.17
N SER A 2 2.10 -2.76 17.05
CA SER A 2 2.71 -1.78 17.94
C SER A 2 3.87 -1.07 17.22
N GLY A 3 4.22 0.16 17.66
CA GLY A 3 5.43 0.87 17.25
C GLY A 3 5.48 1.38 15.81
N ALA A 4 4.34 1.56 15.16
CA ALA A 4 4.26 2.26 13.88
C ALA A 4 3.46 3.55 14.04
N ARG A 5 4.08 4.68 13.71
CA ARG A 5 3.33 5.93 13.54
C ARG A 5 2.60 5.90 12.21
N ARG A 6 1.36 6.36 12.21
CA ARG A 6 0.51 6.38 11.02
C ARG A 6 -0.11 7.76 10.81
N LEU A 7 -0.21 8.15 9.55
CA LEU A 7 -0.93 9.34 9.12
C LEU A 7 -1.87 8.92 7.99
N SER A 8 -3.16 8.99 8.24
CA SER A 8 -4.20 8.63 7.27
C SER A 8 -4.74 9.83 6.51
N ASP A 9 -5.52 9.55 5.46
CA ASP A 9 -6.24 10.56 4.68
C ASP A 9 -5.32 11.67 4.12
N LEU A 10 -4.23 11.27 3.47
CA LEU A 10 -3.25 12.20 2.92
C LEU A 10 -3.81 13.04 1.76
N VAL A 11 -4.84 12.57 1.07
CA VAL A 11 -5.53 13.32 0.01
C VAL A 11 -5.95 14.70 0.51
N ASN A 12 -6.43 14.78 1.74
CA ASN A 12 -6.87 16.05 2.36
C ASN A 12 -5.75 16.85 3.04
N LYS A 13 -4.49 16.40 2.98
CA LYS A 13 -3.39 17.00 3.75
C LYS A 13 -2.43 17.86 2.91
N GLY A 14 -2.67 17.98 1.60
CA GLY A 14 -1.89 18.88 0.75
C GLY A 14 -1.84 18.42 -0.71
N GLU A 15 -1.63 19.37 -1.61
CA GLU A 15 -1.59 19.15 -3.06
C GLU A 15 -0.38 18.27 -3.49
N VAL A 16 0.69 18.28 -2.70
CA VAL A 16 1.87 17.45 -2.96
C VAL A 16 1.52 15.95 -3.09
N PHE A 17 0.46 15.53 -2.42
CA PHE A 17 0.02 14.13 -2.48
C PHE A 17 -0.72 13.77 -3.77
N ASP A 18 -1.24 14.76 -4.51
CA ASP A 18 -2.01 14.49 -5.73
C ASP A 18 -1.13 13.85 -6.81
N GLN A 19 0.11 14.29 -6.95
CA GLN A 19 1.07 13.70 -7.90
C GLN A 19 1.50 12.28 -7.53
N ILE A 20 1.30 11.85 -6.28
CA ILE A 20 1.62 10.49 -5.83
C ILE A 20 0.59 9.50 -6.36
N TYR A 21 -0.69 9.73 -6.07
CA TYR A 21 -1.73 8.79 -6.46
C TYR A 21 -2.23 8.95 -7.91
N THR A 22 -1.77 9.98 -8.62
CA THR A 22 -2.05 10.19 -10.05
C THR A 22 -0.83 9.95 -10.94
N ASN A 23 0.27 9.44 -10.40
CA ASN A 23 1.49 9.19 -11.19
C ASN A 23 1.21 8.21 -12.33
N PRO A 24 1.42 8.58 -13.60
CA PRO A 24 1.00 7.78 -14.74
C PRO A 24 1.74 6.44 -14.84
N GLN A 25 3.02 6.38 -14.48
CA GLN A 25 3.80 5.14 -14.50
C GLN A 25 3.29 4.15 -13.44
N VAL A 26 2.98 4.65 -12.24
CA VAL A 26 2.39 3.84 -11.17
C VAL A 26 1.00 3.36 -11.57
N LEU A 27 0.15 4.26 -12.11
CA LEU A 27 -1.19 3.88 -12.56
C LEU A 27 -1.16 2.81 -13.67
N ALA A 28 -0.19 2.87 -14.59
CA ALA A 28 0.00 1.83 -15.62
C ALA A 28 0.34 0.47 -14.99
N CYS A 29 1.21 0.44 -13.97
CA CYS A 29 1.52 -0.79 -13.23
C CYS A 29 0.28 -1.32 -12.47
N ILE A 30 -0.50 -0.43 -11.83
CA ILE A 30 -1.74 -0.81 -11.14
C ILE A 30 -2.74 -1.43 -12.12
N TYR A 31 -2.93 -0.78 -13.28
CA TYR A 31 -3.80 -1.30 -14.34
C TYR A 31 -3.35 -2.69 -14.83
N HIS A 32 -2.05 -2.87 -15.04
CA HIS A 32 -1.49 -4.16 -15.44
C HIS A 32 -1.81 -5.28 -14.43
N VAL A 33 -1.79 -4.97 -13.14
CA VAL A 33 -2.08 -5.96 -12.09
C VAL A 33 -3.58 -6.25 -11.98
N ILE A 34 -4.41 -5.20 -11.88
CA ILE A 34 -5.86 -5.35 -11.66
C ILE A 34 -6.58 -5.78 -12.96
N GLY A 35 -6.08 -5.36 -14.13
CA GLY A 35 -6.60 -5.75 -15.45
C GLY A 35 -7.95 -5.13 -15.83
N ARG A 36 -8.45 -4.17 -15.04
CA ARG A 36 -9.71 -3.44 -15.28
C ARG A 36 -9.70 -2.10 -14.57
N GLU A 37 -10.78 -1.31 -14.72
CA GLU A 37 -10.91 -0.03 -14.03
C GLU A 37 -10.74 -0.16 -12.52
N PHE A 38 -10.05 0.82 -11.95
CA PHE A 38 -9.70 0.86 -10.53
C PHE A 38 -9.85 2.28 -9.98
N LYS A 39 -9.72 2.40 -8.67
CA LYS A 39 -9.77 3.66 -7.93
C LYS A 39 -8.83 3.60 -6.74
N LEU A 40 -8.41 4.76 -6.24
CA LEU A 40 -7.70 4.85 -4.98
C LEU A 40 -8.65 4.49 -3.84
N SER A 41 -8.23 3.57 -2.99
CA SER A 41 -9.00 3.15 -1.82
C SER A 41 -8.58 3.88 -0.56
N SER A 42 -7.26 4.05 -0.36
CA SER A 42 -6.71 4.86 0.73
C SER A 42 -5.31 5.35 0.38
N LEU A 43 -4.92 6.48 1.00
CA LEU A 43 -3.58 7.06 0.90
C LEU A 43 -3.10 7.40 2.31
N ASN A 44 -2.10 6.66 2.79
CA ASN A 44 -1.64 6.73 4.15
C ASN A 44 -0.11 6.74 4.23
N ALA A 45 0.45 7.37 5.26
CA ALA A 45 1.86 7.21 5.59
C ALA A 45 2.04 6.28 6.79
N ARG A 46 3.17 5.59 6.82
CA ARG A 46 3.59 4.69 7.88
C ARG A 46 5.07 4.87 8.15
N ASP A 47 5.42 4.84 9.43
CA ASP A 47 6.78 4.96 9.91
C ASP A 47 7.05 3.84 10.93
N ALA A 48 7.95 2.92 10.59
CA ALA A 48 8.37 1.84 11.49
C ALA A 48 9.43 2.36 12.47
N LEU A 49 9.07 2.47 13.73
CA LEU A 49 9.98 2.97 14.77
C LEU A 49 11.05 1.93 15.14
N PRO A 50 12.23 2.37 15.64
CA PRO A 50 13.27 1.47 16.15
C PRO A 50 12.72 0.48 17.18
N GLY A 51 13.10 -0.78 17.04
CA GLY A 51 12.64 -1.89 17.88
C GLY A 51 11.29 -2.48 17.51
N GLU A 52 10.56 -1.89 16.58
CA GLU A 52 9.16 -2.16 16.31
C GLU A 52 8.88 -2.43 14.80
N GLY A 53 7.62 -2.40 14.40
CA GLY A 53 7.20 -2.42 13.00
C GLY A 53 6.98 -3.79 12.38
N LEU A 54 7.23 -4.89 13.12
CA LEU A 54 7.00 -6.25 12.62
C LEU A 54 5.52 -6.50 12.34
N GLN A 55 5.24 -7.03 11.16
CA GLN A 55 3.91 -7.50 10.77
C GLN A 55 3.97 -8.97 10.39
N GLY A 56 2.93 -9.71 10.77
CA GLY A 56 2.67 -11.03 10.20
C GLY A 56 2.47 -10.93 8.69
N LEU A 57 2.85 -12.00 7.97
CA LEU A 57 2.51 -12.10 6.57
C LEU A 57 0.99 -12.05 6.40
N HIS A 58 0.52 -11.18 5.51
CA HIS A 58 -0.89 -10.99 5.18
C HIS A 58 -1.03 -10.72 3.68
N ALA A 59 -2.24 -10.81 3.19
CA ALA A 59 -2.67 -10.29 1.90
C ALA A 59 -3.67 -9.17 2.18
N ASP A 60 -3.57 -8.05 1.46
CA ASP A 60 -4.49 -6.92 1.65
C ASP A 60 -5.91 -7.22 1.17
N TRP A 61 -6.04 -8.13 0.19
CA TRP A 61 -7.32 -8.71 -0.16
C TRP A 61 -7.67 -9.79 0.87
N GLY A 62 -8.55 -9.47 1.80
CA GLY A 62 -8.93 -10.33 2.93
C GLY A 62 -9.70 -11.61 2.58
N LYS A 63 -9.62 -12.08 1.33
CA LYS A 63 -10.27 -13.31 0.83
C LYS A 63 -9.27 -14.13 0.02
N ASP A 64 -9.53 -15.43 -0.12
CA ASP A 64 -8.79 -16.30 -1.01
C ASP A 64 -8.93 -15.84 -2.48
N TYR A 65 -7.99 -16.25 -3.32
CA TYR A 65 -8.00 -15.90 -4.74
C TYR A 65 -9.20 -16.53 -5.45
N ASP A 66 -9.99 -15.71 -6.14
CA ASP A 66 -11.23 -16.08 -6.83
C ASP A 66 -11.14 -16.05 -8.36
N GLY A 67 -9.92 -16.04 -8.90
CA GLY A 67 -9.67 -15.95 -10.34
C GLY A 67 -9.34 -14.54 -10.82
N ARG A 68 -9.46 -13.51 -9.97
CA ARG A 68 -9.20 -12.10 -10.32
C ARG A 68 -8.30 -11.43 -9.28
N PHE A 69 -7.61 -10.38 -9.70
CA PHE A 69 -6.91 -9.50 -8.79
C PHE A 69 -7.75 -8.25 -8.52
N HIS A 70 -7.97 -7.96 -7.26
CA HIS A 70 -8.86 -6.90 -6.80
C HIS A 70 -8.13 -5.67 -6.30
N VAL A 71 -6.92 -5.85 -5.82
CA VAL A 71 -6.17 -4.81 -5.11
C VAL A 71 -4.68 -4.81 -5.51
N CYS A 72 -4.10 -3.61 -5.51
CA CYS A 72 -2.70 -3.39 -5.80
C CYS A 72 -2.19 -2.21 -4.98
N ASN A 73 -0.98 -2.31 -4.46
CA ASN A 73 -0.35 -1.26 -3.67
C ASN A 73 0.82 -0.64 -4.41
N SER A 74 1.04 0.66 -4.18
CA SER A 74 2.34 1.29 -4.39
C SER A 74 2.86 1.81 -3.06
N ILE A 75 4.13 1.50 -2.76
CA ILE A 75 4.86 1.99 -1.60
C ILE A 75 5.90 2.98 -2.09
N TRP A 76 5.80 4.21 -1.63
CA TRP A 76 6.70 5.31 -1.93
C TRP A 76 7.68 5.48 -0.77
N LEU A 77 8.94 5.22 -1.02
CA LEU A 77 9.99 5.19 -0.02
C LEU A 77 10.45 6.63 0.27
N LEU A 78 10.20 7.12 1.48
CA LEU A 78 10.67 8.43 1.92
C LEU A 78 12.04 8.36 2.60
N ASP A 79 12.45 7.19 3.03
CA ASP A 79 13.78 6.86 3.53
C ASP A 79 14.33 5.66 2.74
N ASP A 80 15.63 5.43 2.78
CA ASP A 80 16.21 4.21 2.27
C ASP A 80 15.61 3.00 2.99
N PHE A 81 15.24 1.96 2.25
CA PHE A 81 14.83 0.69 2.85
C PHE A 81 16.01 -0.26 2.90
N SER A 82 16.30 -0.78 4.08
CA SER A 82 17.38 -1.72 4.37
C SER A 82 16.88 -2.90 5.20
N HIS A 83 17.72 -3.92 5.37
CA HIS A 83 17.36 -5.10 6.15
C HIS A 83 17.10 -4.81 7.64
N ASP A 84 17.71 -3.77 8.17
CA ASP A 84 17.72 -3.44 9.60
C ASP A 84 16.71 -2.37 10.00
N ASN A 85 16.14 -1.60 9.05
CA ASN A 85 15.21 -0.52 9.39
C ASN A 85 13.72 -0.85 9.18
N GLY A 86 13.36 -2.13 9.09
CA GLY A 86 11.96 -2.54 8.99
C GLY A 86 11.38 -2.50 7.58
N CYS A 87 12.16 -2.90 6.58
CA CYS A 87 11.73 -2.97 5.18
C CYS A 87 10.52 -3.90 4.99
N THR A 88 9.87 -3.78 3.85
CA THR A 88 8.80 -4.69 3.47
C THR A 88 9.36 -6.03 3.01
N ARG A 89 8.83 -7.15 3.55
CA ARG A 89 9.04 -8.50 3.05
C ARG A 89 7.86 -8.94 2.21
N ILE A 90 8.14 -9.69 1.15
CA ILE A 90 7.13 -10.25 0.24
C ILE A 90 7.43 -11.72 -0.05
N VAL A 91 6.41 -12.52 -0.35
CA VAL A 91 6.57 -13.92 -0.78
C VAL A 91 6.15 -14.04 -2.24
N PRO A 92 7.09 -13.96 -3.20
CA PRO A 92 6.77 -14.05 -4.63
C PRO A 92 6.03 -15.36 -4.96
N GLY A 93 5.03 -15.27 -5.85
CA GLY A 93 4.23 -16.43 -6.26
C GLY A 93 3.07 -16.79 -5.31
N SER A 94 2.87 -16.04 -4.22
CA SER A 94 1.79 -16.30 -3.26
C SER A 94 0.44 -15.67 -3.62
N GLN A 95 0.39 -14.77 -4.61
CA GLN A 95 -0.80 -13.98 -4.97
C GLN A 95 -2.02 -14.80 -5.43
N LYS A 96 -1.84 -16.06 -5.77
CA LYS A 96 -2.93 -16.99 -6.13
C LYS A 96 -3.18 -18.05 -5.08
N LYS A 97 -2.52 -17.97 -3.93
CA LYS A 97 -2.68 -18.90 -2.82
C LYS A 97 -3.83 -18.44 -1.90
N ARG A 98 -4.22 -19.34 -0.98
CA ARG A 98 -5.10 -18.98 0.13
C ARG A 98 -4.43 -17.95 1.04
N LEU A 99 -5.21 -17.30 1.89
CA LEU A 99 -4.68 -16.35 2.87
C LEU A 99 -3.61 -17.00 3.76
N PRO A 100 -2.53 -16.28 4.10
CA PRO A 100 -1.43 -16.86 4.86
C PRO A 100 -1.87 -17.37 6.24
N GLY A 101 -2.83 -16.70 6.91
CA GLY A 101 -3.41 -17.17 8.17
C GLY A 101 -4.18 -18.50 8.07
N ASN A 102 -4.52 -18.95 6.85
CA ASN A 102 -5.23 -20.21 6.62
C ASN A 102 -4.27 -21.37 6.26
N VAL A 103 -2.97 -21.08 6.04
CA VAL A 103 -2.00 -22.08 5.54
C VAL A 103 -0.65 -22.05 6.23
N LEU A 104 -0.31 -20.98 6.95
CA LEU A 104 0.93 -20.88 7.72
C LEU A 104 0.64 -21.15 9.19
N ASP A 105 1.45 -21.96 9.83
CA ASP A 105 1.37 -22.20 11.28
C ASP A 105 1.58 -20.91 12.08
N ASP A 106 2.47 -20.04 11.59
CA ASP A 106 2.77 -18.76 12.21
C ASP A 106 3.18 -17.72 11.15
N PRO A 107 2.28 -16.83 10.76
CA PRO A 107 2.58 -15.74 9.81
C PRO A 107 3.64 -14.74 10.29
N MET A 108 3.94 -14.69 11.58
CA MET A 108 4.98 -13.81 12.12
C MET A 108 6.39 -14.31 11.80
N LYS A 109 6.56 -15.61 11.62
CA LYS A 109 7.86 -16.22 11.31
C LYS A 109 8.35 -15.84 9.91
N LYS A 110 9.67 -16.00 9.73
CA LYS A 110 10.31 -15.86 8.43
C LYS A 110 9.84 -16.97 7.50
N HIS A 111 9.38 -16.59 6.31
CA HIS A 111 9.01 -17.55 5.26
C HIS A 111 10.25 -17.90 4.42
N PRO A 112 10.50 -19.18 4.06
CA PRO A 112 11.72 -19.59 3.34
C PRO A 112 11.90 -18.91 1.98
N ASN A 113 10.80 -18.54 1.32
CA ASN A 113 10.81 -17.89 0.00
C ASN A 113 10.59 -16.38 0.07
N GLU A 114 10.67 -15.75 1.25
CA GLU A 114 10.47 -14.31 1.32
C GLU A 114 11.64 -13.54 0.70
N LYS A 115 11.32 -12.41 0.09
CA LYS A 115 12.25 -11.43 -0.45
C LYS A 115 12.00 -10.09 0.23
N TYR A 116 12.97 -9.19 0.16
CA TYR A 116 12.92 -7.90 0.82
C TYR A 116 12.93 -6.77 -0.21
N VAL A 117 12.12 -5.76 0.03
CA VAL A 117 12.14 -4.51 -0.73
C VAL A 117 13.27 -3.66 -0.17
N ILE A 118 14.41 -3.67 -0.83
CA ILE A 118 15.59 -2.87 -0.50
C ILE A 118 15.81 -1.89 -1.64
N ALA A 119 15.74 -0.61 -1.36
CA ALA A 119 15.91 0.44 -2.36
C ALA A 119 16.14 1.81 -1.70
N PRO A 120 16.77 2.77 -2.39
CA PRO A 120 16.97 4.10 -1.86
C PRO A 120 15.66 4.90 -1.77
N ALA A 121 15.67 5.93 -0.94
CA ALA A 121 14.62 6.95 -0.87
C ALA A 121 14.30 7.51 -2.27
N GLY A 122 13.03 7.84 -2.53
CA GLY A 122 12.54 8.25 -3.84
C GLY A 122 12.14 7.08 -4.76
N SER A 123 12.46 5.83 -4.40
CA SER A 123 11.99 4.66 -5.13
C SER A 123 10.51 4.39 -4.87
N VAL A 124 9.85 3.73 -5.83
CA VAL A 124 8.47 3.26 -5.71
C VAL A 124 8.41 1.76 -5.98
N ALA A 125 7.89 1.01 -5.02
CA ALA A 125 7.59 -0.41 -5.19
C ALA A 125 6.11 -0.60 -5.47
N VAL A 126 5.76 -1.21 -6.62
CA VAL A 126 4.38 -1.59 -6.97
C VAL A 126 4.25 -3.10 -6.89
N PHE A 127 3.26 -3.59 -6.19
CA PHE A 127 3.04 -5.02 -6.06
C PHE A 127 1.56 -5.39 -5.97
N ASN A 128 1.25 -6.58 -6.47
CA ASN A 128 -0.06 -7.19 -6.33
C ASN A 128 -0.36 -7.45 -4.85
N SER A 129 -1.35 -6.79 -4.28
CA SER A 129 -1.65 -6.87 -2.85
C SER A 129 -2.35 -8.17 -2.41
N HIS A 130 -2.60 -9.11 -3.32
CA HIS A 130 -2.89 -10.50 -2.98
C HIS A 130 -1.61 -11.26 -2.58
N THR A 131 -0.42 -10.76 -2.94
CA THR A 131 0.87 -11.34 -2.54
C THR A 131 1.04 -11.23 -1.03
N TRP A 132 1.45 -12.32 -0.38
CA TRP A 132 1.77 -12.30 1.03
C TRP A 132 2.94 -11.38 1.31
N HIS A 133 2.74 -10.43 2.21
CA HIS A 133 3.72 -9.42 2.56
C HIS A 133 3.56 -8.97 4.00
N GLY A 134 4.51 -8.16 4.47
CA GLY A 134 4.48 -7.56 5.79
C GLY A 134 5.73 -6.73 6.06
N GLY A 135 5.71 -5.90 7.08
CA GLY A 135 6.90 -5.19 7.57
C GLY A 135 7.81 -6.13 8.35
N THR A 136 9.12 -6.01 8.18
CA THR A 136 10.09 -6.61 9.10
C THR A 136 10.23 -5.76 10.35
N LYS A 137 10.83 -6.33 11.40
CA LYS A 137 11.19 -5.55 12.60
C LYS A 137 12.28 -4.55 12.23
N ASN A 138 12.12 -3.30 12.67
CA ASN A 138 13.19 -2.32 12.63
C ASN A 138 14.17 -2.63 13.79
N THR A 139 15.30 -3.20 13.48
CA THR A 139 16.33 -3.59 14.45
C THR A 139 17.38 -2.52 14.67
N SER A 140 17.31 -1.40 13.94
CA SER A 140 18.20 -0.26 14.13
C SER A 140 17.91 0.46 15.47
N THR A 141 18.85 1.23 15.92
CA THR A 141 18.72 2.02 17.16
C THR A 141 18.13 3.40 16.95
N ASN A 142 18.25 3.96 15.73
CA ASN A 142 17.94 5.36 15.47
C ASN A 142 17.37 5.64 14.06
N LEU A 143 17.22 4.63 13.22
CA LEU A 143 16.65 4.82 11.88
C LEU A 143 15.13 4.69 11.93
N THR A 144 14.45 5.58 11.28
CA THR A 144 13.02 5.45 10.95
C THR A 144 12.88 4.91 9.52
N ARG A 145 11.71 4.40 9.19
CA ARG A 145 11.41 3.93 7.84
C ARG A 145 10.05 4.43 7.42
N ARG A 146 10.04 5.63 6.87
CA ARG A 146 8.83 6.30 6.41
C ARG A 146 8.49 5.89 4.98
N ALA A 147 7.23 5.60 4.75
CA ALA A 147 6.71 5.33 3.44
C ALA A 147 5.28 5.87 3.30
N ILE A 148 4.90 6.18 2.05
CA ILE A 148 3.51 6.44 1.69
C ILE A 148 2.97 5.21 0.98
N HIS A 149 1.81 4.75 1.40
CA HIS A 149 1.10 3.61 0.83
C HIS A 149 -0.13 4.10 0.07
N CYS A 150 -0.19 3.82 -1.23
CA CYS A 150 -1.37 4.05 -2.05
C CYS A 150 -2.03 2.69 -2.30
N TYR A 151 -3.14 2.45 -1.66
CA TYR A 151 -3.93 1.24 -1.83
C TYR A 151 -4.99 1.47 -2.90
N TYR A 152 -4.86 0.76 -4.02
CA TYR A 152 -5.82 0.80 -5.12
C TYR A 152 -6.69 -0.45 -5.10
N THR A 153 -7.95 -0.28 -5.48
CA THR A 153 -8.91 -1.37 -5.61
C THR A 153 -9.64 -1.28 -6.94
N ALA A 154 -10.08 -2.43 -7.46
CA ALA A 154 -10.96 -2.44 -8.61
C ALA A 154 -12.19 -1.56 -8.37
N ARG A 155 -12.70 -0.89 -9.41
CA ARG A 155 -13.72 0.17 -9.27
C ARG A 155 -15.03 -0.32 -8.69
N ASP A 156 -15.36 -1.60 -8.87
CA ASP A 156 -16.54 -2.28 -8.33
C ASP A 156 -16.45 -2.63 -6.84
N ASN A 157 -15.27 -2.52 -6.21
CA ASN A 157 -15.10 -2.76 -4.78
C ASN A 157 -15.35 -1.50 -3.95
N GLN A 158 -15.61 -1.68 -2.66
CA GLN A 158 -15.64 -0.56 -1.70
C GLN A 158 -14.24 -0.02 -1.44
N GLN A 159 -14.13 1.29 -1.23
CA GLN A 159 -12.91 1.94 -0.76
C GLN A 159 -12.74 1.72 0.74
N GLN A 160 -11.50 1.61 1.23
CA GLN A 160 -11.21 1.63 2.68
C GLN A 160 -11.58 2.97 3.31
N LEU A 161 -11.41 4.06 2.56
CA LEU A 161 -11.89 5.39 2.91
C LEU A 161 -12.79 5.89 1.78
N ASN A 162 -14.07 6.09 2.05
CA ASN A 162 -15.00 6.62 1.06
C ASN A 162 -14.66 8.08 0.75
N GLN A 163 -13.99 8.31 -0.36
CA GLN A 163 -13.53 9.65 -0.73
C GLN A 163 -14.69 10.63 -0.97
N ARG A 164 -15.87 10.17 -1.36
CA ARG A 164 -17.05 11.04 -1.52
C ARG A 164 -17.53 11.65 -0.21
N GLU A 165 -17.36 10.93 0.91
CA GLU A 165 -17.75 11.38 2.24
C GLU A 165 -16.68 12.20 2.94
N TYR A 166 -15.40 11.82 2.73
CA TYR A 166 -14.28 12.38 3.49
C TYR A 166 -13.57 13.53 2.78
N LEU A 167 -13.72 13.67 1.45
CA LEU A 167 -13.05 14.72 0.69
C LEU A 167 -13.54 16.11 1.10
N ARG A 168 -12.62 16.96 1.53
CA ARG A 168 -12.93 18.32 1.94
C ARG A 168 -13.20 19.19 0.72
N HIS A 169 -14.08 20.18 0.87
CA HIS A 169 -14.45 21.09 -0.20
C HIS A 169 -13.23 21.80 -0.82
N GLU A 170 -12.30 22.29 0.01
CA GLU A 170 -11.08 22.95 -0.48
C GLU A 170 -10.15 21.98 -1.21
N THR A 171 -10.09 20.72 -0.79
CA THR A 171 -9.37 19.68 -1.52
C THR A 171 -10.00 19.45 -2.88
N PHE A 172 -11.33 19.27 -2.94
CA PHE A 172 -12.05 19.05 -4.20
C PHE A 172 -11.81 20.15 -5.24
N LYS A 173 -11.76 21.41 -4.83
CA LYS A 173 -11.54 22.56 -5.72
C LYS A 173 -10.23 22.45 -6.51
N ARG A 174 -9.17 21.95 -5.90
CA ARG A 174 -7.83 21.84 -6.52
C ARG A 174 -7.64 20.61 -7.39
N LEU A 175 -8.52 19.61 -7.27
CA LEU A 175 -8.33 18.34 -7.97
C LEU A 175 -8.50 18.46 -9.48
N SER A 176 -7.52 17.89 -10.20
CA SER A 176 -7.62 17.68 -11.64
C SER A 176 -8.74 16.68 -11.98
N PRO A 177 -9.27 16.66 -13.23
CA PRO A 177 -10.24 15.64 -13.66
C PRO A 177 -9.72 14.21 -13.45
N ALA A 178 -8.44 13.96 -13.73
CA ALA A 178 -7.81 12.65 -13.50
C ALA A 178 -7.80 12.27 -12.01
N ALA A 179 -7.47 13.21 -11.13
CA ALA A 179 -7.50 12.99 -9.69
C ALA A 179 -8.91 12.66 -9.20
N ARG A 180 -9.93 13.40 -9.66
CA ARG A 180 -11.34 13.15 -9.33
C ARG A 180 -11.77 11.75 -9.78
N TYR A 181 -11.40 11.36 -10.99
CA TYR A 181 -11.68 10.01 -11.51
C TYR A 181 -11.04 8.92 -10.66
N ILE A 182 -9.75 9.05 -10.33
CA ILE A 182 -9.02 8.07 -9.50
C ILE A 182 -9.59 8.01 -8.07
N LEU A 183 -10.00 9.13 -7.50
CA LEU A 183 -10.65 9.18 -6.19
C LEU A 183 -12.11 8.69 -6.20
N ASN A 184 -12.71 8.54 -7.38
CA ASN A 184 -14.11 8.19 -7.56
C ASN A 184 -15.07 9.26 -6.98
N VAL A 185 -14.73 10.53 -7.16
CA VAL A 185 -15.46 11.68 -6.63
C VAL A 185 -16.03 12.59 -7.73
N ASP A 186 -16.04 12.13 -8.99
CA ASP A 186 -16.77 12.82 -10.04
C ASP A 186 -18.25 12.89 -9.64
N ILE A 187 -18.75 14.10 -9.52
CA ILE A 187 -20.17 14.37 -9.29
C ILE A 187 -20.77 14.50 -10.68
N ASN A 188 -21.58 13.54 -11.09
CA ASN A 188 -22.52 13.70 -12.18
C ASN A 188 -23.63 14.63 -11.73
#